data_9b789035f48df2f2f62b9a0fa2b5c4be
#
_entry.id   9b789035f48df2f2f62b9a0fa2b5c4be
#
_cell.length_a   1.000
_cell.length_b   1.000
_cell.length_c   1.000
_cell.angle_alpha   90.00
_cell.angle_beta   90.00
_cell.angle_gamma   90.00
#
_symmetry.space_group_name_H-M   'P 1'
#
loop_
_entity.id
_entity.type
_entity.pdbx_description
1 polymer ?
#
loop_
_entity_poly.entity_id
_entity_poly.type
_entity_poly.pdbx_seq_one_letter_code
_entity_poly.pdbx_strand_id
1 'polypeptide(L)'
;MAERKLSSTLTAVSIALGVALTISILAVKRESQDRFRQTAFGYELVVGSKGSPTQLVLNTVYHLDVSPGNIPYETYRHLKEKDPRVRRAIPIAVGDHYQGFRIVGTSDSFLTQFEVLPGERFQMEGRA
;
A
#
# COMPACT_ATOMS: atom_id res chain seq x y z
N MET A 1 50.91 20.80 21.25
CA MET A 1 49.91 19.88 21.87
C MET A 1 48.48 20.15 21.41
N ALA A 2 48.12 21.36 21.04
CA ALA A 2 46.75 21.69 20.57
C ALA A 2 46.38 21.04 19.20
N GLU A 3 47.30 21.02 18.27
CA GLU A 3 47.06 20.46 16.91
C GLU A 3 46.74 18.97 16.92
N ARG A 4 47.38 18.18 17.80
CA ARG A 4 47.07 16.75 17.91
C ARG A 4 45.65 16.50 18.46
N LYS A 5 45.18 17.35 19.37
CA LYS A 5 43.83 17.30 19.91
C LYS A 5 42.79 17.67 18.84
N LEU A 6 43.09 18.69 18.02
CA LEU A 6 42.22 19.13 16.94
C LEU A 6 42.07 18.04 15.88
N SER A 7 43.16 17.43 15.44
CA SER A 7 43.13 16.34 14.47
C SER A 7 42.36 15.13 15.00
N SER A 8 42.56 14.76 16.25
CA SER A 8 41.85 13.63 16.89
C SER A 8 40.36 13.89 17.02
N THR A 9 39.97 15.12 17.39
CA THR A 9 38.54 15.47 17.46
C THR A 9 37.88 15.48 16.07
N LEU A 10 38.58 15.99 15.07
CA LEU A 10 38.03 15.98 13.68
C LEU A 10 37.80 14.57 13.19
N THR A 11 38.75 13.67 13.42
CA THR A 11 38.61 12.26 13.05
C THR A 11 37.45 11.59 13.79
N ALA A 12 37.30 11.83 15.08
CA ALA A 12 36.21 11.28 15.88
C ALA A 12 34.85 11.79 15.39
N VAL A 13 34.71 13.05 15.06
CA VAL A 13 33.50 13.65 14.52
C VAL A 13 33.16 13.03 13.13
N SER A 14 34.16 12.88 12.29
CA SER A 14 33.94 12.26 10.96
C SER A 14 33.44 10.82 11.06
N ILE A 15 34.03 10.03 11.96
CA ILE A 15 33.58 8.66 12.21
C ILE A 15 32.17 8.67 12.80
N ALA A 16 31.86 9.51 13.74
CA ALA A 16 30.55 9.62 14.36
C ALA A 16 29.47 9.98 13.33
N LEU A 17 29.76 10.93 12.44
CA LEU A 17 28.84 11.30 11.35
C LEU A 17 28.62 10.13 10.37
N GLY A 18 29.67 9.40 10.00
CA GLY A 18 29.54 8.24 9.12
C GLY A 18 28.67 7.13 9.73
N VAL A 19 28.86 6.84 11.01
CA VAL A 19 28.05 5.84 11.73
C VAL A 19 26.61 6.32 11.87
N ALA A 20 26.41 7.59 12.24
CA ALA A 20 25.07 8.16 12.38
C ALA A 20 24.30 8.12 11.05
N LEU A 21 24.95 8.45 9.94
CA LEU A 21 24.33 8.38 8.60
C LEU A 21 23.93 6.93 8.24
N THR A 22 24.82 5.98 8.49
CA THR A 22 24.55 4.57 8.22
C THR A 22 23.36 4.05 9.03
N ILE A 23 23.32 4.37 10.32
CA ILE A 23 22.20 3.98 11.20
C ILE A 23 20.91 4.63 10.73
N SER A 24 20.94 5.91 10.34
CA SER A 24 19.76 6.63 9.84
C SER A 24 19.21 6.01 8.58
N ILE A 25 20.05 5.63 7.62
CA ILE A 25 19.63 4.97 6.39
C ILE A 25 19.00 3.61 6.69
N LEU A 26 19.59 2.81 7.58
CA LEU A 26 19.05 1.52 7.97
C LEU A 26 17.72 1.67 8.72
N ALA A 27 17.59 2.66 9.58
CA ALA A 27 16.34 2.94 10.29
C ALA A 27 15.21 3.34 9.33
N VAL A 28 15.48 4.27 8.41
CA VAL A 28 14.50 4.69 7.38
C VAL A 28 14.11 3.50 6.49
N LYS A 29 15.07 2.68 6.09
CA LYS A 29 14.78 1.47 5.28
C LYS A 29 13.86 0.49 6.02
N ARG A 30 14.12 0.21 7.29
CA ARG A 30 13.27 -0.69 8.11
C ARG A 30 11.88 -0.10 8.30
N GLU A 31 11.79 1.14 8.72
CA GLU A 31 10.51 1.82 8.92
C GLU A 31 9.69 1.86 7.64
N SER A 32 10.32 2.15 6.50
CA SER A 32 9.67 2.13 5.19
C SER A 32 9.14 0.75 4.85
N GLN A 33 9.93 -0.30 5.04
CA GLN A 33 9.50 -1.68 4.78
C GLN A 33 8.34 -2.11 5.68
N ASP A 34 8.36 -1.74 6.95
CA ASP A 34 7.30 -2.08 7.90
C ASP A 34 6.02 -1.31 7.58
N ARG A 35 6.13 -0.04 7.21
CA ARG A 35 5.00 0.77 6.75
C ARG A 35 4.39 0.21 5.48
N PHE A 36 5.19 -0.18 4.49
CA PHE A 36 4.68 -0.81 3.27
C PHE A 36 3.96 -2.14 3.54
N ARG A 37 4.43 -2.94 4.50
CA ARG A 37 3.76 -4.18 4.91
C ARG A 37 2.45 -3.93 5.66
N GLN A 38 2.40 -2.91 6.52
CA GLN A 38 1.20 -2.56 7.29
C GLN A 38 0.17 -1.78 6.46
N THR A 39 0.62 -0.97 5.51
CA THR A 39 -0.24 -0.10 4.69
C THR A 39 -0.90 -0.86 3.53
N ALA A 40 -0.51 -2.10 3.27
CA ALA A 40 -1.18 -2.93 2.27
C ALA A 40 -2.61 -3.36 2.72
N PHE A 41 -3.31 -2.57 3.51
CA PHE A 41 -4.72 -2.73 3.90
C PHE A 41 -5.13 -4.19 4.20
N GLY A 42 -4.18 -5.00 4.71
CA GLY A 42 -4.41 -6.43 4.94
C GLY A 42 -4.46 -7.29 3.67
N TYR A 43 -4.06 -6.76 2.52
CA TYR A 43 -3.93 -7.54 1.29
C TYR A 43 -2.51 -8.06 1.12
N GLU A 44 -2.39 -9.35 0.86
CA GLU A 44 -1.12 -10.00 0.58
C GLU A 44 -0.76 -9.94 -0.91
N LEU A 45 -1.77 -9.79 -1.78
CA LEU A 45 -1.62 -9.82 -3.22
C LEU A 45 -2.64 -8.90 -3.91
N VAL A 46 -2.17 -8.17 -4.91
CA VAL A 46 -3.01 -7.40 -5.84
C VAL A 46 -2.93 -8.04 -7.22
N VAL A 47 -4.08 -8.38 -7.78
CA VAL A 47 -4.20 -8.96 -9.12
C VAL A 47 -4.89 -7.96 -10.03
N GLY A 48 -4.27 -7.64 -11.15
CA GLY A 48 -4.80 -6.67 -12.11
C GLY A 48 -4.41 -6.98 -13.54
N SER A 49 -4.74 -6.08 -14.46
CA SER A 49 -4.36 -6.21 -15.86
C SER A 49 -2.84 -6.20 -16.03
N LYS A 50 -2.38 -6.84 -17.08
CA LYS A 50 -0.95 -6.91 -17.41
C LYS A 50 -0.43 -5.51 -17.77
N GLY A 51 0.49 -5.00 -16.96
CA GLY A 51 1.06 -3.66 -17.11
C GLY A 51 2.15 -3.39 -16.08
N SER A 52 2.30 -2.14 -15.67
CA SER A 52 3.25 -1.74 -14.63
C SER A 52 2.76 -2.17 -13.23
N PRO A 53 3.52 -2.97 -12.49
CA PRO A 53 3.19 -3.33 -11.11
C PRO A 53 3.04 -2.11 -10.20
N THR A 54 3.87 -1.10 -10.39
CA THR A 54 3.83 0.16 -9.63
C THR A 54 2.51 0.90 -9.88
N GLN A 55 2.10 1.02 -11.14
CA GLN A 55 0.85 1.67 -11.51
C GLN A 55 -0.36 0.92 -10.94
N LEU A 56 -0.33 -0.41 -10.95
CA LEU A 56 -1.38 -1.24 -10.38
C LEU A 56 -1.54 -0.96 -8.87
N VAL A 57 -0.45 -0.92 -8.13
CA VAL A 57 -0.46 -0.63 -6.68
C VAL A 57 -0.92 0.80 -6.41
N LEU A 58 -0.39 1.79 -7.14
CA LEU A 58 -0.79 3.19 -6.98
C LEU A 58 -2.29 3.38 -7.24
N ASN A 59 -2.82 2.73 -8.25
CA ASN A 59 -4.24 2.84 -8.58
C ASN A 59 -5.14 2.08 -7.58
N THR A 60 -4.80 0.83 -7.25
CA THR A 60 -5.70 -0.05 -6.48
C THR A 60 -5.63 0.22 -4.98
N VAL A 61 -4.43 0.49 -4.45
CA VAL A 61 -4.22 0.66 -3.00
C VAL A 61 -4.30 2.13 -2.58
N TYR A 62 -3.66 2.99 -3.36
CA TYR A 62 -3.59 4.42 -3.01
C TYR A 62 -4.63 5.27 -3.74
N HIS A 63 -5.37 4.70 -4.68
CA HIS A 63 -6.37 5.38 -5.51
C HIS A 63 -5.79 6.57 -6.29
N LEU A 64 -4.49 6.53 -6.55
CA LEU A 64 -3.74 7.48 -7.36
C LEU A 64 -3.57 6.91 -8.78
N ASP A 65 -3.40 7.81 -9.75
CA ASP A 65 -3.13 7.44 -11.14
C ASP A 65 -4.31 6.76 -11.88
N VAL A 66 -4.10 6.52 -13.16
CA VAL A 66 -5.10 5.91 -14.07
C VAL A 66 -5.08 4.40 -13.94
N SER A 67 -6.24 3.77 -14.08
CA SER A 67 -6.33 2.30 -14.07
C SER A 67 -5.51 1.71 -15.21
N PRO A 68 -4.67 0.69 -14.94
CA PRO A 68 -3.92 0.00 -15.98
C PRO A 68 -4.81 -0.90 -16.87
N GLY A 69 -6.10 -0.95 -16.58
CA GLY A 69 -7.10 -1.75 -17.29
C GLY A 69 -7.84 -2.73 -16.36
N ASN A 70 -8.82 -3.40 -16.92
CA ASN A 70 -9.66 -4.34 -16.18
C ASN A 70 -9.24 -5.79 -16.44
N ILE A 71 -9.54 -6.67 -15.50
CA ILE A 71 -9.45 -8.12 -15.66
C ILE A 71 -10.86 -8.71 -15.86
N PRO A 72 -10.99 -9.83 -16.56
CA PRO A 72 -12.28 -10.51 -16.70
C PRO A 72 -12.84 -10.92 -15.34
N TYR A 73 -14.15 -10.75 -15.13
CA TYR A 73 -14.83 -11.12 -13.89
C TYR A 73 -14.67 -12.62 -13.56
N GLU A 74 -14.51 -13.45 -14.58
CA GLU A 74 -14.26 -14.88 -14.42
C GLU A 74 -12.93 -15.18 -13.71
N THR A 75 -11.91 -14.33 -13.87
CA THR A 75 -10.65 -14.46 -13.14
C THR A 75 -10.88 -14.29 -11.64
N TYR A 76 -11.67 -13.28 -11.25
CA TYR A 76 -12.07 -13.09 -9.85
C TYR A 76 -12.82 -14.31 -9.31
N ARG A 77 -13.81 -14.81 -10.07
CA ARG A 77 -14.61 -15.96 -9.68
C ARG A 77 -13.75 -17.22 -9.52
N HIS A 78 -12.82 -17.43 -10.43
CA HIS A 78 -11.87 -18.54 -10.35
C HIS A 78 -10.99 -18.47 -9.09
N LEU A 79 -10.44 -17.30 -8.80
CA LEU A 79 -9.62 -17.10 -7.59
C LEU A 79 -10.44 -17.30 -6.31
N LYS A 80 -11.67 -16.82 -6.28
CA LYS A 80 -12.54 -16.93 -5.11
C LYS A 80 -13.05 -18.35 -4.85
N GLU A 81 -13.40 -19.09 -5.90
CA GLU A 81 -14.11 -20.35 -5.76
C GLU A 81 -13.23 -21.59 -5.96
N LYS A 82 -12.15 -21.47 -6.74
CA LYS A 82 -11.37 -22.63 -7.17
C LYS A 82 -9.95 -22.70 -6.61
N ASP A 83 -9.39 -21.59 -6.14
CA ASP A 83 -8.03 -21.61 -5.62
C ASP A 83 -8.02 -21.73 -4.08
N PRO A 84 -7.66 -22.90 -3.54
CA PRO A 84 -7.68 -23.14 -2.07
C PRO A 84 -6.64 -22.31 -1.31
N ARG A 85 -5.70 -21.69 -2.00
CA ARG A 85 -4.68 -20.82 -1.40
C ARG A 85 -5.24 -19.42 -1.13
N VAL A 86 -6.33 -19.04 -1.78
CA VAL A 86 -6.96 -17.72 -1.66
C VAL A 86 -8.00 -17.78 -0.53
N ARG A 87 -7.66 -17.20 0.61
CA ARG A 87 -8.59 -17.11 1.74
C ARG A 87 -9.74 -16.14 1.46
N ARG A 88 -9.43 -15.03 0.79
CA ARG A 88 -10.38 -13.98 0.46
C ARG A 88 -9.96 -13.27 -0.82
N ALA A 89 -10.89 -13.08 -1.73
CA ALA A 89 -10.71 -12.27 -2.93
C ALA A 89 -11.72 -11.12 -2.88
N ILE A 90 -11.25 -9.89 -3.03
CA ILE A 90 -12.08 -8.68 -3.00
C ILE A 90 -11.96 -8.00 -4.36
N PRO A 91 -13.06 -7.85 -5.10
CA PRO A 91 -13.05 -7.12 -6.35
C PRO A 91 -13.02 -5.62 -6.07
N ILE A 92 -12.18 -4.89 -6.81
CA ILE A 92 -12.10 -3.44 -6.75
C ILE A 92 -12.24 -2.91 -8.17
N ALA A 93 -13.24 -2.06 -8.39
CA ALA A 93 -13.44 -1.32 -9.62
C ALA A 93 -13.24 0.16 -9.33
N VAL A 94 -12.25 0.77 -9.96
CA VAL A 94 -11.94 2.18 -9.78
C VAL A 94 -12.58 2.95 -10.92
N GLY A 95 -13.51 3.82 -10.57
CA GLY A 95 -14.27 4.62 -11.52
C GLY A 95 -13.79 6.06 -11.63
N ASP A 96 -14.73 6.91 -12.03
CA ASP A 96 -14.56 8.34 -12.20
C ASP A 96 -14.48 9.09 -10.86
N HIS A 97 -14.44 10.42 -10.91
CA HIS A 97 -14.40 11.29 -9.73
C HIS A 97 -15.75 11.98 -9.55
N TYR A 98 -16.19 12.06 -8.31
CA TYR A 98 -17.34 12.86 -7.91
C TYR A 98 -16.93 13.85 -6.82
N GLN A 99 -17.10 15.12 -7.04
CA GLN A 99 -16.73 16.21 -6.11
C GLN A 99 -15.27 16.11 -5.57
N GLY A 100 -14.33 15.67 -6.43
CA GLY A 100 -12.92 15.49 -6.03
C GLY A 100 -12.59 14.16 -5.34
N PHE A 101 -13.59 13.33 -5.07
CA PHE A 101 -13.39 12.00 -4.51
C PHE A 101 -13.50 10.93 -5.60
N ARG A 102 -12.64 9.94 -5.54
CA ARG A 102 -12.65 8.83 -6.47
C ARG A 102 -13.74 7.83 -6.12
N ILE A 103 -14.51 7.41 -7.11
CA ILE A 103 -15.55 6.40 -6.92
C ILE A 103 -14.89 5.02 -6.99
N VAL A 104 -15.07 4.23 -5.95
CA VAL A 104 -14.57 2.85 -5.87
C VAL A 104 -15.72 1.91 -5.66
N GLY A 105 -15.94 1.01 -6.63
CA GLY A 105 -16.88 -0.10 -6.52
C GLY A 105 -16.19 -1.31 -5.91
N THR A 106 -16.81 -1.92 -4.91
CA THR A 106 -16.28 -3.10 -4.23
C THR A 106 -17.40 -3.96 -3.66
N SER A 107 -17.06 -5.04 -2.96
CA SER A 107 -18.02 -5.92 -2.29
C SER A 107 -18.11 -5.64 -0.78
N ASP A 108 -19.18 -6.10 -0.12
CA ASP A 108 -19.40 -6.00 1.32
C ASP A 108 -18.22 -6.50 2.15
N SER A 109 -17.53 -7.51 1.67
CA SER A 109 -16.36 -8.07 2.34
C SER A 109 -15.20 -7.09 2.47
N PHE A 110 -15.18 -6.04 1.66
CA PHE A 110 -14.25 -4.92 1.83
C PHE A 110 -14.64 -4.05 3.02
N LEU A 111 -15.89 -3.65 3.09
CA LEU A 111 -16.41 -2.73 4.12
C LEU A 111 -16.35 -3.34 5.52
N THR A 112 -16.53 -4.66 5.65
CA THR A 112 -16.43 -5.35 6.94
C THR A 112 -15.02 -5.44 7.50
N GLN A 113 -14.03 -5.13 6.70
CA GLN A 113 -12.61 -5.16 7.11
C GLN A 113 -12.15 -3.87 7.78
N PHE A 114 -12.90 -2.80 7.60
CA PHE A 114 -12.59 -1.49 8.17
C PHE A 114 -13.55 -1.15 9.30
N GLU A 115 -13.02 -0.63 10.38
CA GLU A 115 -13.80 0.02 11.41
C GLU A 115 -14.31 1.35 10.86
N VAL A 116 -15.55 1.35 10.37
CA VAL A 116 -16.19 2.55 9.82
C VAL A 116 -16.44 3.50 10.99
N LEU A 117 -16.00 4.74 10.88
CA LEU A 117 -16.32 5.79 11.83
C LEU A 117 -17.84 5.83 12.07
N PRO A 118 -18.30 6.14 13.30
CA PRO A 118 -19.73 6.14 13.63
C PRO A 118 -20.46 7.10 12.69
N GLY A 119 -21.27 6.54 11.81
CA GLY A 119 -22.06 7.18 10.79
C GLY A 119 -23.13 6.20 10.30
N GLU A 120 -23.95 6.63 9.35
CA GLU A 120 -24.91 5.73 8.72
C GLU A 120 -24.20 4.60 7.98
N ARG A 121 -24.58 3.36 8.28
CA ARG A 121 -24.09 2.19 7.52
C ARG A 121 -24.57 2.32 6.08
N PHE A 122 -23.68 2.04 5.14
CA PHE A 122 -24.07 1.91 3.74
C PHE A 122 -25.20 0.89 3.64
N GLN A 123 -26.38 1.35 3.27
CA GLN A 123 -27.47 0.45 2.90
C GLN A 123 -27.21 0.02 1.45
N MET A 124 -26.83 -1.24 1.28
CA MET A 124 -26.79 -1.83 -0.05
C MET A 124 -28.21 -2.10 -0.52
N GLU A 125 -28.86 -1.13 -1.14
CA GLU A 125 -29.95 -1.42 -2.04
C GLU A 125 -29.39 -1.99 -3.34
N GLY A 126 -29.02 -3.28 -3.30
CA GLY A 126 -28.72 -4.04 -4.49
C GLY A 126 -30.02 -4.31 -5.24
N ARG A 127 -30.34 -3.49 -6.23
CA ARG A 127 -31.17 -3.95 -7.35
C ARG A 127 -30.26 -4.69 -8.33
N ALA A 128 -30.47 -6.00 -8.40
CA ALA A 128 -30.03 -6.80 -9.52
C ALA A 128 -30.79 -6.37 -10.77
#